data_eafe3805b2961cb99c201a9c1c048d31
#
_entry.id   eafe3805b2961cb99c201a9c1c048d31
#
_cell.length_a   1.000
_cell.length_b   1.000
_cell.length_c   1.000
_cell.angle_alpha   90.00
_cell.angle_beta   90.00
_cell.angle_gamma   90.00
#
_symmetry.space_group_name_H-M   'P 1'
#
loop_
_entity.id
_entity.type
_entity.pdbx_description
1 polymer ?
#
loop_
_entity_poly.entity_id
_entity_poly.type
_entity_poly.pdbx_seq_one_letter_code
_entity_poly.pdbx_strand_id
1 'polypeptide(L)'
;MSSRSKRQSHGSTSGKRESESRGSSGRIKKERDREKEPEAASSRGSPVRVKREAEPAAREVPAPALPVVRVKREREADEDSEPEREVRAKNGRVDSEDRRSRHCPYLDTINRSVLDFDFEKLCSISLSHINAYACLVCGKYFQGRGLKSHAYIHSVQFSHHVFLNLHTLKFYCLPDNYEIIDSSLEDITYVLKPTFTKQQIANLDKQAKLSRAYDGTTYLPGIVGLNNIKANDYANAVLQALSNVPPLRNYFLEEDNYKNIKRPPGDIMFLLVQRFGELMRKLWNPRNFKAHVSPHEMLQAVVLCSKKTFQITKQGDGVDFLSWFLNALHSALGGT
;
A
#
# COMPACT_ATOMS: atom_id res chain seq x y z
N MET A 1 -11.39 51.50 51.44
CA MET A 1 -10.69 50.86 52.56
C MET A 1 -9.69 49.90 51.93
N SER A 2 -8.47 50.36 51.61
CA SER A 2 -7.28 50.57 52.46
C SER A 2 -6.88 49.21 53.09
N SER A 3 -5.76 48.59 52.78
CA SER A 3 -4.36 48.94 53.01
C SER A 3 -3.49 47.85 52.34
N ARG A 4 -2.49 48.13 51.52
CA ARG A 4 -1.07 48.45 51.83
C ARG A 4 -0.37 47.38 52.67
N SER A 5 0.63 46.71 52.12
CA SER A 5 2.02 47.07 51.98
C SER A 5 2.96 46.13 52.80
N LYS A 6 4.03 45.58 52.20
CA LYS A 6 5.49 45.84 52.35
C LYS A 6 6.26 44.60 51.89
N ARG A 7 7.09 44.66 50.97
CA ARG A 7 8.55 44.91 50.80
C ARG A 7 9.43 44.53 52.00
N GLN A 8 10.43 43.69 51.69
CA GLN A 8 11.87 43.73 52.06
C GLN A 8 12.55 42.50 51.48
N SER A 9 13.46 42.46 50.54
CA SER A 9 14.82 42.98 50.33
C SER A 9 15.83 42.61 51.41
N HIS A 10 16.85 41.93 51.03
CA HIS A 10 18.29 41.87 51.35
C HIS A 10 18.79 40.45 51.14
N GLY A 11 19.94 40.14 50.60
CA GLY A 11 21.11 40.89 50.24
C GLY A 11 22.26 39.90 50.08
N SER A 12 23.06 40.13 49.07
CA SER A 12 24.48 39.89 48.83
C SER A 12 25.31 39.04 49.82
N THR A 13 26.17 38.19 49.24
CA THR A 13 27.64 38.33 49.19
C THR A 13 28.22 37.03 48.61
N SER A 14 28.92 37.04 47.49
CA SER A 14 30.36 37.22 47.24
C SER A 14 31.27 36.17 47.88
N GLY A 15 32.01 35.48 47.06
CA GLY A 15 33.10 34.62 47.44
C GLY A 15 33.81 34.01 46.24
N LYS A 16 34.75 34.74 45.65
CA LYS A 16 35.84 34.25 44.77
C LYS A 16 36.69 33.20 45.50
N ARG A 17 37.19 32.21 44.75
CA ARG A 17 38.62 32.00 44.61
C ARG A 17 38.95 30.91 43.61
N GLU A 18 39.82 31.28 42.75
CA GLU A 18 40.69 30.57 41.84
C GLU A 18 41.53 29.49 42.54
N SER A 19 41.79 28.41 41.85
CA SER A 19 43.15 27.79 41.86
C SER A 19 43.37 26.98 40.59
N GLU A 20 44.40 27.42 39.88
CA GLU A 20 45.09 26.71 38.79
C GLU A 20 45.78 25.45 39.29
N SER A 21 45.89 24.45 38.40
CA SER A 21 47.06 23.61 38.21
C SER A 21 46.96 22.88 36.87
N ARG A 22 47.64 23.31 35.91
CA ARG A 22 48.81 22.83 35.18
C ARG A 22 48.99 21.29 35.16
N GLY A 23 48.85 20.70 33.98
CA GLY A 23 49.94 20.10 33.25
C GLY A 23 49.85 18.59 33.14
N SER A 24 49.70 18.05 31.95
CA SER A 24 50.72 17.15 31.40
C SER A 24 50.35 16.70 29.99
N SER A 25 51.21 17.09 29.09
CA SER A 25 51.33 16.64 27.71
C SER A 25 51.75 15.18 27.67
N GLY A 26 50.92 14.32 27.09
CA GLY A 26 51.26 12.94 26.74
C GLY A 26 51.19 12.72 25.25
N ARG A 27 52.32 12.90 24.61
CA ARG A 27 52.60 12.66 23.19
C ARG A 27 52.79 11.15 22.99
N ILE A 28 51.84 10.45 22.39
CA ILE A 28 52.05 9.06 21.99
C ILE A 28 52.44 9.01 20.52
N LYS A 29 53.61 8.44 20.29
CA LYS A 29 54.27 8.21 19.01
C LYS A 29 53.46 7.25 18.13
N LYS A 30 53.36 7.62 16.83
CA LYS A 30 53.09 6.69 15.75
C LYS A 30 54.27 5.73 15.57
N GLU A 31 54.07 4.47 15.81
CA GLU A 31 54.89 3.41 15.26
C GLU A 31 54.30 2.94 13.94
N ARG A 32 55.10 3.02 12.90
CA ARG A 32 54.89 2.45 11.58
C ARG A 32 55.56 1.10 11.58
N ASP A 33 54.83 0.04 11.60
CA ASP A 33 55.32 -1.26 11.22
C ASP A 33 55.20 -1.43 9.71
N ARG A 34 56.35 -1.63 9.14
CA ARG A 34 56.65 -1.85 7.73
C ARG A 34 56.91 -3.33 7.59
N GLU A 35 55.90 -4.10 7.18
CA GLU A 35 56.18 -5.49 6.80
C GLU A 35 56.47 -5.58 5.31
N LYS A 36 57.52 -6.35 5.04
CA LYS A 36 58.18 -6.54 3.77
C LYS A 36 57.43 -7.54 2.88
N GLU A 37 57.26 -7.19 1.62
CA GLU A 37 57.00 -8.15 0.55
C GLU A 37 58.25 -9.03 0.29
N PRO A 38 58.08 -10.34 0.01
CA PRO A 38 59.15 -11.12 -0.62
C PRO A 38 58.95 -11.14 -2.14
N GLU A 39 60.03 -10.79 -2.83
CA GLU A 39 60.24 -10.90 -4.26
C GLU A 39 60.01 -12.34 -4.77
N ALA A 40 59.23 -12.48 -5.83
CA ALA A 40 59.04 -13.73 -6.55
C ALA A 40 60.05 -13.84 -7.71
N ALA A 41 60.82 -14.88 -7.66
CA ALA A 41 61.78 -15.24 -8.69
C ALA A 41 61.10 -15.65 -10.02
N SER A 42 61.60 -15.07 -11.08
CA SER A 42 61.37 -15.39 -12.48
C SER A 42 61.83 -16.80 -12.84
N SER A 43 60.95 -17.65 -13.36
CA SER A 43 61.34 -18.78 -14.18
C SER A 43 60.51 -18.80 -15.46
N ARG A 44 61.23 -18.63 -16.55
CA ARG A 44 60.74 -18.73 -17.93
C ARG A 44 60.43 -20.20 -18.27
N GLY A 45 59.18 -20.50 -18.58
CA GLY A 45 58.77 -21.77 -19.18
C GLY A 45 58.04 -21.49 -20.46
N SER A 46 58.57 -22.01 -21.59
CA SER A 46 58.03 -21.89 -22.95
C SER A 46 56.69 -22.59 -23.10
N PRO A 47 55.79 -22.15 -24.02
CA PRO A 47 54.47 -22.72 -24.14
C PRO A 47 54.51 -24.06 -24.89
N VAL A 48 54.03 -25.10 -24.28
CA VAL A 48 53.73 -26.38 -24.91
C VAL A 48 52.46 -26.24 -25.71
N ARG A 49 52.57 -26.44 -27.01
CA ARG A 49 51.48 -26.44 -28.00
C ARG A 49 50.71 -27.75 -27.89
N VAL A 50 49.59 -27.73 -27.16
CA VAL A 50 48.65 -28.86 -27.14
C VAL A 50 47.78 -28.76 -28.40
N LYS A 51 47.91 -29.78 -29.26
CA LYS A 51 47.03 -30.01 -30.42
C LYS A 51 45.64 -30.35 -29.85
N ARG A 52 44.64 -29.51 -30.13
CA ARG A 52 43.24 -29.87 -30.00
C ARG A 52 42.85 -30.76 -31.16
N GLU A 53 42.56 -32.00 -30.83
CA GLU A 53 41.86 -32.91 -31.74
C GLU A 53 40.42 -32.43 -31.85
N ALA A 54 39.94 -32.36 -33.11
CA ALA A 54 38.57 -31.96 -33.42
C ALA A 54 37.61 -33.10 -33.08
N GLU A 55 36.71 -32.86 -32.15
CA GLU A 55 35.53 -33.72 -31.96
C GLU A 55 34.56 -33.54 -33.13
N PRO A 56 33.93 -34.63 -33.61
CA PRO A 56 33.01 -34.57 -34.74
C PRO A 56 31.70 -33.87 -34.33
N ALA A 57 31.23 -32.98 -35.20
CA ALA A 57 29.98 -32.26 -35.10
C ALA A 57 28.80 -33.20 -34.79
N ALA A 58 28.18 -33.01 -33.62
CA ALA A 58 26.92 -33.64 -33.30
C ALA A 58 25.82 -33.06 -34.23
N ARG A 59 25.17 -33.95 -34.98
CA ARG A 59 23.99 -33.63 -35.78
C ARG A 59 22.92 -33.04 -34.90
N GLU A 60 22.52 -31.81 -35.14
CA GLU A 60 21.31 -31.20 -34.58
C GLU A 60 20.10 -32.00 -35.06
N VAL A 61 19.42 -32.66 -34.13
CA VAL A 61 18.11 -33.20 -34.35
C VAL A 61 17.12 -32.05 -34.15
N PRO A 62 16.25 -31.72 -35.12
CA PRO A 62 15.27 -30.67 -34.91
C PRO A 62 14.29 -31.06 -33.82
N ALA A 63 14.15 -30.20 -32.82
CA ALA A 63 13.14 -30.35 -31.76
C ALA A 63 11.74 -30.43 -32.38
N PRO A 64 10.85 -31.30 -31.86
CA PRO A 64 9.48 -31.38 -32.36
C PRO A 64 8.77 -30.07 -32.08
N ALA A 65 8.15 -29.50 -33.11
CA ALA A 65 7.31 -28.32 -33.02
C ALA A 65 6.18 -28.59 -32.02
N LEU A 66 6.16 -27.79 -30.95
CA LEU A 66 5.03 -27.74 -30.04
C LEU A 66 3.78 -27.31 -30.83
N PRO A 67 2.63 -27.96 -30.64
CA PRO A 67 1.41 -27.55 -31.32
C PRO A 67 1.05 -26.14 -30.85
N VAL A 68 0.90 -25.24 -31.81
CA VAL A 68 0.31 -23.92 -31.61
C VAL A 68 -1.12 -24.16 -31.20
N VAL A 69 -1.35 -24.11 -29.89
CA VAL A 69 -2.71 -24.07 -29.35
C VAL A 69 -3.25 -22.70 -29.72
N ARG A 70 -4.04 -22.68 -30.78
CA ARG A 70 -4.86 -21.55 -31.19
C ARG A 70 -5.90 -21.37 -30.07
N VAL A 71 -5.57 -20.52 -29.10
CA VAL A 71 -6.51 -20.10 -28.07
C VAL A 71 -7.62 -19.36 -28.81
N LYS A 72 -8.73 -20.06 -29.08
CA LYS A 72 -9.99 -19.41 -29.34
C LYS A 72 -10.24 -18.54 -28.13
N ARG A 73 -10.28 -17.23 -28.33
CA ARG A 73 -10.92 -16.29 -27.40
C ARG A 73 -12.40 -16.67 -27.39
N GLU A 74 -12.76 -17.59 -26.56
CA GLU A 74 -14.11 -17.71 -26.09
C GLU A 74 -14.32 -16.47 -25.25
N ARG A 75 -15.22 -15.60 -25.72
CA ARG A 75 -15.81 -14.55 -24.90
C ARG A 75 -16.54 -15.29 -23.81
N GLU A 76 -15.91 -15.38 -22.62
CA GLU A 76 -16.67 -15.71 -21.44
C GLU A 76 -17.70 -14.61 -21.28
N ALA A 77 -18.93 -14.94 -21.61
CA ALA A 77 -20.08 -14.09 -21.35
C ALA A 77 -20.13 -13.88 -19.84
N ASP A 78 -20.28 -12.62 -19.44
CA ASP A 78 -20.59 -12.24 -18.07
C ASP A 78 -21.86 -12.95 -17.62
N GLU A 79 -21.76 -14.14 -17.06
CA GLU A 79 -22.90 -14.91 -16.52
C GLU A 79 -23.44 -14.36 -15.19
N ASP A 80 -22.99 -13.19 -14.74
CA ASP A 80 -23.56 -12.52 -13.56
C ASP A 80 -24.60 -11.41 -13.91
N SER A 81 -24.93 -11.23 -15.18
CA SER A 81 -26.17 -10.57 -15.56
C SER A 81 -27.26 -11.63 -15.71
N GLU A 82 -27.90 -11.99 -14.62
CA GLU A 82 -29.16 -12.73 -14.68
C GLU A 82 -30.16 -11.92 -15.49
N PRO A 83 -30.68 -12.45 -16.64
CA PRO A 83 -31.87 -11.89 -17.21
C PRO A 83 -33.03 -12.14 -16.21
N GLU A 84 -33.70 -11.09 -15.82
CA GLU A 84 -35.00 -11.20 -15.14
C GLU A 84 -35.90 -12.13 -15.94
N ARG A 85 -35.88 -13.40 -15.66
CA ARG A 85 -36.93 -14.31 -16.11
C ARG A 85 -38.19 -13.98 -15.31
N GLU A 86 -39.09 -13.24 -15.93
CA GLU A 86 -40.47 -13.22 -15.56
C GLU A 86 -41.00 -14.65 -15.52
N VAL A 87 -40.88 -15.28 -14.36
CA VAL A 87 -41.72 -16.45 -14.05
C VAL A 87 -43.07 -15.91 -13.58
N ARG A 88 -44.00 -15.85 -14.50
CA ARG A 88 -45.42 -15.59 -14.26
C ARG A 88 -45.98 -16.76 -13.46
N ALA A 89 -45.83 -16.72 -12.14
CA ALA A 89 -46.54 -17.57 -11.22
C ALA A 89 -47.66 -16.79 -10.59
N LYS A 90 -48.88 -17.21 -10.87
CA LYS A 90 -50.11 -16.71 -10.29
C LYS A 90 -50.17 -17.05 -8.79
N ASN A 91 -50.67 -16.05 -8.04
CA ASN A 91 -51.22 -16.12 -6.67
C ASN A 91 -50.26 -16.15 -5.50
N GLY A 92 -50.22 -15.02 -4.81
CA GLY A 92 -49.72 -14.86 -3.45
C GLY A 92 -49.04 -13.52 -3.32
N ARG A 93 -49.78 -12.43 -3.11
CA ARG A 93 -49.23 -11.18 -2.57
C ARG A 93 -48.62 -11.53 -1.21
N VAL A 94 -47.29 -11.70 -1.21
CA VAL A 94 -46.45 -11.60 -0.01
C VAL A 94 -45.50 -10.47 -0.32
N ASP A 95 -45.57 -9.42 0.50
CA ASP A 95 -44.87 -8.17 0.36
C ASP A 95 -43.38 -8.37 0.04
N SER A 96 -42.99 -7.98 -1.18
CA SER A 96 -41.58 -8.04 -1.65
C SER A 96 -40.72 -6.91 -1.12
N GLU A 97 -41.23 -6.08 -0.21
CA GLU A 97 -40.48 -4.98 0.41
C GLU A 97 -39.72 -5.36 1.71
N ASP A 98 -39.97 -6.52 2.30
CA ASP A 98 -39.47 -6.89 3.61
C ASP A 98 -38.13 -7.71 3.59
N ARG A 99 -37.49 -7.85 2.43
CA ARG A 99 -36.18 -8.52 2.32
C ARG A 99 -34.99 -7.58 2.51
N ARG A 100 -35.19 -6.28 2.55
CA ARG A 100 -34.11 -5.27 2.58
C ARG A 100 -33.66 -4.83 3.96
N SER A 101 -34.29 -5.31 5.02
CA SER A 101 -33.98 -4.88 6.40
C SER A 101 -33.89 -6.06 7.36
N ARG A 102 -33.22 -7.13 6.98
CA ARG A 102 -32.92 -8.16 7.98
C ARG A 102 -31.58 -7.83 8.65
N HIS A 103 -31.66 -7.60 9.95
CA HIS A 103 -30.48 -7.58 10.81
C HIS A 103 -29.69 -8.87 10.58
N CYS A 104 -28.44 -8.73 10.06
CA CYS A 104 -27.59 -9.89 9.83
C CYS A 104 -27.08 -10.42 11.19
N PRO A 105 -27.37 -11.67 11.56
CA PRO A 105 -26.98 -12.21 12.87
C PRO A 105 -25.47 -12.46 13.00
N TYR A 106 -24.70 -12.26 11.92
CA TYR A 106 -23.26 -12.54 11.89
C TYR A 106 -22.38 -11.29 11.95
N LEU A 107 -22.93 -10.10 12.24
CA LEU A 107 -22.16 -8.86 12.26
C LEU A 107 -21.10 -8.84 13.36
N ASP A 108 -21.34 -9.52 14.47
CA ASP A 108 -20.42 -9.67 15.59
C ASP A 108 -19.23 -10.60 15.27
N THR A 109 -19.32 -11.40 14.21
CA THR A 109 -18.20 -12.24 13.74
C THR A 109 -17.13 -11.46 12.97
N ILE A 110 -17.39 -10.20 12.62
CA ILE A 110 -16.47 -9.36 11.87
C ILE A 110 -15.23 -9.06 12.70
N ASN A 111 -14.06 -9.38 12.14
CA ASN A 111 -12.78 -9.13 12.77
C ASN A 111 -12.01 -8.03 12.06
N ARG A 112 -12.17 -6.79 12.53
CA ARG A 112 -11.51 -5.61 11.93
C ARG A 112 -9.99 -5.63 12.03
N SER A 113 -9.43 -6.34 13.00
CA SER A 113 -7.97 -6.41 13.19
C SER A 113 -7.24 -7.17 12.09
N VAL A 114 -7.94 -8.09 11.40
CA VAL A 114 -7.37 -8.87 10.29
C VAL A 114 -7.62 -8.22 8.93
N LEU A 115 -8.45 -7.17 8.87
CA LEU A 115 -8.76 -6.50 7.61
C LEU A 115 -7.59 -5.63 7.17
N ASP A 116 -7.10 -5.91 5.97
CA ASP A 116 -6.01 -5.17 5.33
C ASP A 116 -6.33 -4.94 3.86
N PHE A 117 -6.59 -3.68 3.51
CA PHE A 117 -6.96 -3.28 2.16
C PHE A 117 -5.81 -2.59 1.39
N ASP A 118 -4.58 -2.73 1.89
CA ASP A 118 -3.40 -2.07 1.32
C ASP A 118 -2.74 -2.89 0.21
N PHE A 119 -3.06 -4.19 0.14
CA PHE A 119 -2.50 -5.10 -0.84
C PHE A 119 -3.44 -5.30 -2.04
N GLU A 120 -2.93 -5.99 -3.05
CA GLU A 120 -3.70 -6.34 -4.23
C GLU A 120 -4.98 -7.09 -3.87
N LYS A 121 -6.07 -6.67 -4.47
CA LYS A 121 -7.40 -7.24 -4.27
C LYS A 121 -7.59 -8.47 -5.14
N LEU A 122 -6.76 -9.49 -4.94
CA LEU A 122 -6.76 -10.73 -5.70
C LEU A 122 -7.43 -11.87 -4.91
N CYS A 123 -8.24 -12.65 -5.62
CA CYS A 123 -8.78 -13.89 -5.07
C CYS A 123 -7.64 -14.81 -4.61
N SER A 124 -7.72 -15.31 -3.37
CA SER A 124 -6.68 -16.18 -2.79
C SER A 124 -6.55 -17.54 -3.49
N ILE A 125 -7.50 -17.90 -4.36
CA ILE A 125 -7.54 -19.18 -5.08
C ILE A 125 -7.24 -18.99 -6.57
N SER A 126 -8.04 -18.15 -7.26
CA SER A 126 -7.92 -17.96 -8.72
C SER A 126 -6.90 -16.90 -9.12
N LEU A 127 -6.40 -16.09 -8.18
CA LEU A 127 -5.53 -14.94 -8.43
C LEU A 127 -6.17 -13.87 -9.37
N SER A 128 -7.48 -13.95 -9.56
CA SER A 128 -8.24 -12.98 -10.34
C SER A 128 -8.62 -11.78 -9.49
N HIS A 129 -8.58 -10.59 -10.08
CA HIS A 129 -9.07 -9.35 -9.48
C HIS A 129 -10.53 -9.05 -9.83
N ILE A 130 -11.12 -9.84 -10.74
CA ILE A 130 -12.49 -9.65 -11.21
C ILE A 130 -13.46 -10.15 -10.15
N ASN A 131 -14.47 -9.34 -9.83
CA ASN A 131 -15.55 -9.69 -8.90
C ASN A 131 -15.04 -10.25 -7.55
N ALA A 132 -14.06 -9.55 -6.95
CA ALA A 132 -13.43 -9.95 -5.70
C ALA A 132 -14.25 -9.50 -4.49
N TYR A 133 -14.41 -10.42 -3.54
CA TYR A 133 -15.07 -10.21 -2.25
C TYR A 133 -14.09 -10.41 -1.11
N ALA A 134 -14.06 -9.48 -0.15
CA ALA A 134 -13.31 -9.64 1.09
C ALA A 134 -14.17 -10.36 2.12
N CYS A 135 -13.68 -11.46 2.67
CA CYS A 135 -14.26 -12.07 3.86
C CYS A 135 -13.92 -11.21 5.09
N LEU A 136 -14.93 -10.67 5.76
CA LEU A 136 -14.72 -9.77 6.89
C LEU A 136 -14.38 -10.49 8.20
N VAL A 137 -14.37 -11.82 8.20
CA VAL A 137 -14.00 -12.65 9.34
C VAL A 137 -12.51 -13.00 9.32
N CYS A 138 -11.94 -13.36 8.15
CA CYS A 138 -10.54 -13.77 8.04
C CYS A 138 -9.66 -12.83 7.19
N GLY A 139 -10.20 -11.79 6.58
CA GLY A 139 -9.47 -10.81 5.78
C GLY A 139 -9.03 -11.29 4.38
N LYS A 140 -9.31 -12.55 3.99
CA LYS A 140 -8.93 -13.08 2.69
C LYS A 140 -9.93 -12.69 1.60
N TYR A 141 -9.45 -12.63 0.36
CA TYR A 141 -10.28 -12.27 -0.80
C TYR A 141 -10.65 -13.50 -1.62
N PHE A 142 -11.88 -13.52 -2.13
CA PHE A 142 -12.43 -14.62 -2.92
C PHE A 142 -13.24 -14.10 -4.09
N GLN A 143 -13.20 -14.80 -5.21
CA GLN A 143 -13.94 -14.43 -6.42
C GLN A 143 -15.38 -14.94 -6.38
N GLY A 144 -16.32 -14.05 -6.74
CA GLY A 144 -17.73 -14.37 -6.93
C GLY A 144 -18.49 -14.68 -5.64
N ARG A 145 -19.82 -14.56 -5.66
CA ARG A 145 -20.71 -14.90 -4.53
C ARG A 145 -21.80 -15.91 -4.91
N GLY A 146 -21.93 -16.25 -6.19
CA GLY A 146 -22.89 -17.24 -6.68
C GLY A 146 -22.54 -18.67 -6.26
N LEU A 147 -23.46 -19.59 -6.47
CA LEU A 147 -23.27 -21.00 -6.20
C LEU A 147 -21.97 -21.53 -6.85
N LYS A 148 -21.19 -22.31 -6.09
CA LYS A 148 -19.89 -22.88 -6.50
C LYS A 148 -18.76 -21.85 -6.72
N SER A 149 -18.99 -20.55 -6.49
CA SER A 149 -17.90 -19.56 -6.49
C SER A 149 -17.02 -19.69 -5.26
N HIS A 150 -15.82 -19.09 -5.31
CA HIS A 150 -14.84 -19.23 -4.23
C HIS A 150 -15.30 -18.59 -2.90
N ALA A 151 -15.99 -17.42 -2.94
CA ALA A 151 -16.53 -16.84 -1.72
C ALA A 151 -17.67 -17.66 -1.14
N TYR A 152 -18.55 -18.21 -1.99
CA TYR A 152 -19.61 -19.12 -1.56
C TYR A 152 -19.06 -20.38 -0.89
N ILE A 153 -18.09 -21.05 -1.55
CA ILE A 153 -17.46 -22.26 -1.00
C ILE A 153 -16.77 -21.95 0.33
N HIS A 154 -16.05 -20.81 0.41
CA HIS A 154 -15.40 -20.37 1.64
C HIS A 154 -16.42 -20.15 2.77
N SER A 155 -17.57 -19.53 2.48
CA SER A 155 -18.61 -19.31 3.49
C SER A 155 -19.16 -20.60 4.07
N VAL A 156 -19.37 -21.62 3.23
CA VAL A 156 -19.87 -22.93 3.66
C VAL A 156 -18.82 -23.73 4.42
N GLN A 157 -17.57 -23.72 3.95
CA GLN A 157 -16.50 -24.53 4.54
C GLN A 157 -16.02 -24.00 5.90
N PHE A 158 -16.00 -22.69 6.07
CA PHE A 158 -15.43 -22.04 7.26
C PHE A 158 -16.46 -21.35 8.13
N SER A 159 -17.74 -21.38 7.76
CA SER A 159 -18.83 -20.65 8.45
C SER A 159 -18.55 -19.16 8.58
N HIS A 160 -17.92 -18.57 7.56
CA HIS A 160 -17.69 -17.14 7.47
C HIS A 160 -18.79 -16.50 6.60
N HIS A 161 -19.62 -15.68 7.17
CA HIS A 161 -20.86 -15.24 6.54
C HIS A 161 -20.85 -13.83 5.96
N VAL A 162 -19.97 -12.94 6.44
CA VAL A 162 -20.00 -11.54 6.04
C VAL A 162 -18.90 -11.23 5.04
N PHE A 163 -19.31 -10.73 3.86
CA PHE A 163 -18.43 -10.43 2.73
C PHE A 163 -18.66 -9.02 2.19
N LEU A 164 -17.59 -8.35 1.81
CA LEU A 164 -17.60 -7.04 1.15
C LEU A 164 -17.18 -7.20 -0.31
N ASN A 165 -18.01 -6.76 -1.25
CA ASN A 165 -17.59 -6.61 -2.64
C ASN A 165 -16.63 -5.42 -2.75
N LEU A 166 -15.38 -5.67 -3.15
CA LEU A 166 -14.32 -4.67 -3.19
C LEU A 166 -14.48 -3.63 -4.30
N HIS A 167 -15.38 -3.88 -5.25
CA HIS A 167 -15.66 -2.97 -6.35
C HIS A 167 -16.89 -2.11 -6.10
N THR A 168 -18.02 -2.75 -5.73
CA THR A 168 -19.29 -2.05 -5.51
C THR A 168 -19.44 -1.48 -4.10
N LEU A 169 -18.56 -1.86 -3.16
CA LEU A 169 -18.60 -1.51 -1.73
C LEU A 169 -19.86 -1.97 -1.00
N LYS A 170 -20.55 -2.98 -1.53
CA LYS A 170 -21.75 -3.56 -0.94
C LYS A 170 -21.40 -4.79 -0.11
N PHE A 171 -22.12 -4.97 1.00
CA PHE A 171 -21.94 -6.08 1.90
C PHE A 171 -22.97 -7.17 1.67
N TYR A 172 -22.55 -8.43 1.78
CA TYR A 172 -23.39 -9.59 1.55
C TYR A 172 -23.22 -10.64 2.63
N CYS A 173 -24.32 -11.27 3.01
CA CYS A 173 -24.30 -12.48 3.81
C CYS A 173 -24.28 -13.71 2.90
N LEU A 174 -23.33 -14.60 3.07
CA LEU A 174 -23.22 -15.87 2.36
C LEU A 174 -23.34 -17.03 3.34
N PRO A 175 -23.96 -18.16 2.97
CA PRO A 175 -24.41 -18.54 1.63
C PRO A 175 -25.81 -18.02 1.24
N ASP A 176 -26.54 -17.34 2.14
CA ASP A 176 -27.92 -16.91 1.91
C ASP A 176 -28.08 -15.82 0.84
N ASN A 177 -26.98 -15.18 0.47
CA ASN A 177 -26.84 -14.26 -0.66
C ASN A 177 -27.77 -13.02 -0.61
N TYR A 178 -28.01 -12.46 0.58
CA TYR A 178 -28.70 -11.18 0.73
C TYR A 178 -27.74 -10.02 1.02
N GLU A 179 -28.10 -8.81 0.59
CA GLU A 179 -27.35 -7.58 0.87
C GLU A 179 -27.55 -7.16 2.33
N ILE A 180 -26.45 -6.84 3.02
CA ILE A 180 -26.46 -6.32 4.38
C ILE A 180 -26.37 -4.80 4.31
N ILE A 181 -27.35 -4.12 4.93
CA ILE A 181 -27.36 -2.66 5.06
C ILE A 181 -27.36 -2.34 6.54
N ASP A 182 -26.19 -1.95 7.05
CA ASP A 182 -26.00 -1.64 8.47
C ASP A 182 -24.97 -0.52 8.64
N SER A 183 -25.29 0.49 9.43
CA SER A 183 -24.41 1.64 9.67
C SER A 183 -23.13 1.28 10.40
N SER A 184 -23.09 0.16 11.13
CA SER A 184 -21.88 -0.35 11.79
C SER A 184 -20.77 -0.75 10.81
N LEU A 185 -21.08 -0.88 9.50
CA LEU A 185 -20.15 -1.26 8.44
C LEU A 185 -19.52 -0.06 7.72
N GLU A 186 -19.97 1.16 8.01
CA GLU A 186 -19.45 2.37 7.37
C GLU A 186 -17.96 2.59 7.63
N ASP A 187 -17.47 2.19 8.78
CA ASP A 187 -16.05 2.26 9.12
C ASP A 187 -15.18 1.43 8.18
N ILE A 188 -15.65 0.24 7.79
CA ILE A 188 -14.94 -0.66 6.86
C ILE A 188 -14.88 -0.04 5.46
N THR A 189 -16.01 0.48 4.98
CA THR A 189 -16.07 1.18 3.70
C THR A 189 -15.14 2.39 3.68
N TYR A 190 -15.12 3.15 4.77
CA TYR A 190 -14.28 4.33 4.90
C TYR A 190 -12.78 3.98 4.94
N VAL A 191 -12.39 2.88 5.58
CA VAL A 191 -10.99 2.41 5.57
C VAL A 191 -10.56 1.91 4.20
N LEU A 192 -11.45 1.21 3.49
CA LEU A 192 -11.18 0.74 2.13
C LEU A 192 -11.04 1.91 1.13
N LYS A 193 -11.91 2.90 1.21
CA LYS A 193 -11.90 4.09 0.35
C LYS A 193 -12.12 5.36 1.18
N PRO A 194 -11.06 5.89 1.84
CA PRO A 194 -11.17 7.13 2.60
C PRO A 194 -11.57 8.30 1.71
N THR A 195 -12.47 9.14 2.20
CA THR A 195 -12.91 10.36 1.53
C THR A 195 -12.73 11.57 2.44
N PHE A 196 -12.41 12.72 1.84
CA PHE A 196 -12.20 13.97 2.55
C PHE A 196 -13.10 15.06 1.97
N THR A 197 -13.76 15.80 2.84
CA THR A 197 -14.46 17.01 2.45
C THR A 197 -13.52 18.21 2.41
N LYS A 198 -13.82 19.24 1.60
CA LYS A 198 -13.03 20.46 1.53
C LYS A 198 -12.81 21.11 2.90
N GLN A 199 -13.83 21.05 3.76
CA GLN A 199 -13.76 21.57 5.12
C GLN A 199 -12.80 20.78 6.00
N GLN A 200 -12.77 19.46 5.89
CA GLN A 200 -11.80 18.61 6.59
C GLN A 200 -10.38 18.94 6.14
N ILE A 201 -10.15 19.05 4.82
CA ILE A 201 -8.84 19.40 4.26
C ILE A 201 -8.35 20.75 4.77
N ALA A 202 -9.20 21.77 4.80
CA ALA A 202 -8.86 23.12 5.28
C ALA A 202 -8.50 23.17 6.79
N ASN A 203 -8.92 22.17 7.56
CA ASN A 203 -8.70 22.10 8.99
C ASN A 203 -7.58 21.12 9.41
N LEU A 204 -6.97 20.38 8.47
CA LEU A 204 -5.96 19.36 8.78
C LEU A 204 -4.79 19.93 9.60
N ASP A 205 -4.29 21.10 9.22
CA ASP A 205 -3.13 21.71 9.89
C ASP A 205 -3.49 22.43 11.20
N LYS A 206 -4.78 22.73 11.40
CA LYS A 206 -5.28 23.43 12.59
C LYS A 206 -5.66 22.50 13.74
N GLN A 207 -6.00 21.26 13.41
CA GLN A 207 -6.56 20.30 14.36
C GLN A 207 -5.84 18.93 14.24
N ALA A 208 -4.52 18.96 14.42
CA ALA A 208 -3.75 17.72 14.53
C ALA A 208 -4.23 16.94 15.78
N LYS A 209 -4.96 15.85 15.56
CA LYS A 209 -5.53 15.02 16.62
C LYS A 209 -5.01 13.60 16.49
N LEU A 210 -4.53 13.05 17.61
CA LEU A 210 -4.17 11.63 17.68
C LEU A 210 -5.40 10.76 17.42
N SER A 211 -5.20 9.78 16.59
CA SER A 211 -6.15 8.71 16.28
C SER A 211 -5.71 7.41 16.91
N ARG A 212 -6.62 6.47 17.07
CA ARG A 212 -6.35 5.16 17.64
C ARG A 212 -6.70 4.06 16.63
N ALA A 213 -5.77 3.17 16.39
CA ALA A 213 -5.96 1.96 15.60
C ALA A 213 -6.77 0.90 16.40
N TYR A 214 -7.19 -0.15 15.71
CA TYR A 214 -8.03 -1.19 16.35
C TYR A 214 -7.29 -2.01 17.40
N ASP A 215 -5.96 -2.12 17.28
CA ASP A 215 -5.07 -2.76 18.25
C ASP A 215 -4.76 -1.88 19.49
N GLY A 216 -5.31 -0.67 19.53
CA GLY A 216 -5.09 0.30 20.61
C GLY A 216 -3.89 1.23 20.37
N THR A 217 -3.07 0.99 19.36
CA THR A 217 -1.94 1.85 19.00
C THR A 217 -2.42 3.23 18.60
N THR A 218 -1.77 4.27 19.12
CA THR A 218 -2.07 5.66 18.74
C THR A 218 -1.19 6.08 17.57
N TYR A 219 -1.75 6.86 16.64
CA TYR A 219 -1.03 7.42 15.50
C TYR A 219 -1.53 8.84 15.21
N LEU A 220 -0.70 9.60 14.50
CA LEU A 220 -1.08 10.92 14.01
C LEU A 220 -1.33 10.82 12.48
N PRO A 221 -2.55 11.14 12.01
CA PRO A 221 -2.82 11.19 10.57
C PRO A 221 -1.82 12.08 9.84
N GLY A 222 -1.30 11.61 8.70
CA GLY A 222 -0.23 12.26 7.94
C GLY A 222 1.19 11.90 8.39
N ILE A 223 1.35 11.35 9.62
CA ILE A 223 2.64 10.86 10.13
C ILE A 223 2.48 9.39 10.52
N VAL A 224 2.12 8.60 9.53
CA VAL A 224 1.88 7.15 9.65
C VAL A 224 3.04 6.44 8.97
N GLY A 225 3.58 5.40 9.60
CA GLY A 225 4.68 4.63 9.02
C GLY A 225 4.29 3.94 7.71
N LEU A 226 5.19 3.97 6.72
CA LEU A 226 5.09 3.19 5.50
C LEU A 226 5.89 1.91 5.62
N ASN A 227 5.27 0.77 5.32
CA ASN A 227 5.94 -0.52 5.35
C ASN A 227 7.07 -0.59 4.31
N ASN A 228 8.24 -1.06 4.74
CA ASN A 228 9.31 -1.46 3.82
C ASN A 228 9.07 -2.90 3.39
N ILE A 229 8.66 -3.11 2.13
CA ILE A 229 8.29 -4.43 1.60
C ILE A 229 9.56 -5.26 1.34
N LYS A 230 10.57 -4.66 0.71
CA LYS A 230 11.89 -5.27 0.46
C LYS A 230 13.01 -4.22 0.50
N ALA A 231 13.14 -3.40 -0.54
CA ALA A 231 14.20 -2.39 -0.68
C ALA A 231 13.61 -1.07 -1.22
N ASN A 232 12.52 -0.61 -0.60
CA ASN A 232 11.76 0.57 -1.04
C ASN A 232 11.80 1.73 -0.04
N ASP A 233 12.75 1.71 0.88
CA ASP A 233 12.97 2.75 1.89
C ASP A 233 13.21 4.13 1.27
N TYR A 234 14.02 4.21 0.20
CA TYR A 234 14.25 5.44 -0.56
C TYR A 234 12.94 6.05 -1.10
N ALA A 235 12.07 5.21 -1.65
CA ALA A 235 10.76 5.66 -2.16
C ALA A 235 9.82 6.05 -1.02
N ASN A 236 9.82 5.29 0.08
CA ASN A 236 9.02 5.62 1.26
C ASN A 236 9.42 6.97 1.85
N ALA A 237 10.71 7.28 1.96
CA ALA A 237 11.18 8.57 2.45
C ALA A 237 10.65 9.74 1.61
N VAL A 238 10.70 9.60 0.27
CA VAL A 238 10.19 10.61 -0.66
C VAL A 238 8.67 10.72 -0.57
N LEU A 239 7.94 9.60 -0.56
CA LEU A 239 6.48 9.60 -0.46
C LEU A 239 6.00 10.22 0.86
N GLN A 240 6.68 9.95 1.97
CA GLN A 240 6.41 10.59 3.26
C GLN A 240 6.65 12.10 3.23
N ALA A 241 7.78 12.54 2.68
CA ALA A 241 8.07 13.95 2.53
C ALA A 241 7.01 14.67 1.69
N LEU A 242 6.65 14.12 0.52
CA LEU A 242 5.64 14.68 -0.38
C LEU A 242 4.25 14.69 0.24
N SER A 243 3.90 13.69 1.05
CA SER A 243 2.60 13.60 1.72
C SER A 243 2.36 14.74 2.72
N ASN A 244 3.43 15.39 3.17
CA ASN A 244 3.39 16.50 4.12
C ASN A 244 3.61 17.88 3.47
N VAL A 245 3.64 17.97 2.13
CA VAL A 245 3.62 19.24 1.40
C VAL A 245 2.18 19.71 1.24
N PRO A 246 1.71 20.77 1.95
CA PRO A 246 0.29 21.08 2.04
C PRO A 246 -0.42 21.30 0.69
N PRO A 247 0.13 22.05 -0.29
CA PRO A 247 -0.52 22.21 -1.59
C PRO A 247 -0.71 20.88 -2.33
N LEU A 248 0.32 20.02 -2.34
CA LEU A 248 0.28 18.72 -3.00
C LEU A 248 -0.68 17.79 -2.29
N ARG A 249 -0.57 17.68 -0.97
CA ARG A 249 -1.46 16.91 -0.12
C ARG A 249 -2.93 17.28 -0.35
N ASN A 250 -3.26 18.55 -0.24
CA ASN A 250 -4.64 19.02 -0.34
C ASN A 250 -5.23 18.72 -1.72
N TYR A 251 -4.43 18.87 -2.78
CA TYR A 251 -4.85 18.53 -4.14
C TYR A 251 -5.24 17.03 -4.26
N PHE A 252 -4.41 16.12 -3.73
CA PHE A 252 -4.63 14.68 -3.88
C PHE A 252 -5.62 14.09 -2.88
N LEU A 253 -5.88 14.75 -1.76
CA LEU A 253 -6.94 14.33 -0.83
C LEU A 253 -8.33 14.50 -1.44
N GLU A 254 -8.53 15.47 -2.31
CA GLU A 254 -9.77 15.70 -3.04
C GLU A 254 -9.72 14.98 -4.40
N GLU A 255 -10.33 13.80 -4.49
CA GLU A 255 -10.34 12.97 -5.71
C GLU A 255 -10.94 13.69 -6.92
N ASP A 256 -11.87 14.63 -6.68
CA ASP A 256 -12.55 15.41 -7.72
C ASP A 256 -11.60 16.25 -8.57
N ASN A 257 -10.44 16.64 -8.04
CA ASN A 257 -9.44 17.43 -8.75
C ASN A 257 -8.81 16.69 -9.93
N TYR A 258 -8.79 15.36 -9.93
CA TYR A 258 -8.10 14.58 -10.96
C TYR A 258 -8.91 13.41 -11.52
N LYS A 259 -10.00 12.96 -10.90
CA LYS A 259 -10.77 11.78 -11.37
C LYS A 259 -11.30 11.91 -12.80
N ASN A 260 -11.53 13.14 -13.27
CA ASN A 260 -12.13 13.42 -14.57
C ASN A 260 -11.10 13.74 -15.67
N ILE A 261 -9.80 13.65 -15.37
CA ILE A 261 -8.74 13.90 -16.35
C ILE A 261 -8.81 12.81 -17.41
N LYS A 262 -9.07 13.23 -18.66
CA LYS A 262 -9.13 12.31 -19.80
C LYS A 262 -7.71 12.07 -20.31
N ARG A 263 -7.32 10.79 -20.40
CA ARG A 263 -6.04 10.37 -20.95
C ARG A 263 -6.27 9.49 -22.18
N PRO A 264 -5.31 9.42 -23.11
CA PRO A 264 -5.38 8.51 -24.23
C PRO A 264 -5.58 7.06 -23.79
N PRO A 265 -6.31 6.24 -24.56
CA PRO A 265 -6.44 4.82 -24.29
C PRO A 265 -5.08 4.13 -24.18
N GLY A 266 -4.87 3.35 -23.12
CA GLY A 266 -3.61 2.65 -22.86
C GLY A 266 -2.53 3.47 -22.15
N ASP A 267 -2.77 4.72 -21.80
CA ASP A 267 -1.84 5.52 -20.99
C ASP A 267 -1.84 5.03 -19.54
N ILE A 268 -0.74 4.37 -19.18
CA ILE A 268 -0.54 3.84 -17.82
C ILE A 268 -0.13 4.92 -16.81
N MET A 269 0.29 6.12 -17.25
CA MET A 269 0.80 7.16 -16.35
C MET A 269 -0.27 7.68 -15.40
N PHE A 270 -1.54 7.67 -15.82
CA PHE A 270 -2.64 8.09 -14.95
C PHE A 270 -2.85 7.16 -13.74
N LEU A 271 -2.44 5.89 -13.86
CA LEU A 271 -2.43 4.96 -12.73
C LEU A 271 -1.58 5.49 -11.57
N LEU A 272 -0.45 6.16 -11.87
CA LEU A 272 0.42 6.76 -10.86
C LEU A 272 -0.33 7.83 -10.05
N VAL A 273 -1.09 8.69 -10.73
CA VAL A 273 -1.93 9.74 -10.11
C VAL A 273 -2.98 9.14 -9.19
N GLN A 274 -3.69 8.12 -9.67
CA GLN A 274 -4.73 7.44 -8.89
C GLN A 274 -4.15 6.78 -7.63
N ARG A 275 -3.07 6.01 -7.77
CA ARG A 275 -2.44 5.29 -6.65
C ARG A 275 -1.77 6.23 -5.65
N PHE A 276 -1.23 7.35 -6.12
CA PHE A 276 -0.71 8.37 -5.21
C PHE A 276 -1.82 9.04 -4.41
N GLY A 277 -2.94 9.38 -5.05
CA GLY A 277 -4.11 9.92 -4.34
C GLY A 277 -4.71 8.93 -3.32
N GLU A 278 -4.78 7.64 -3.67
CA GLU A 278 -5.22 6.59 -2.74
C GLU A 278 -4.28 6.48 -1.54
N LEU A 279 -2.96 6.46 -1.77
CA LEU A 279 -1.96 6.44 -0.70
C LEU A 279 -2.06 7.67 0.20
N MET A 280 -2.20 8.87 -0.39
CA MET A 280 -2.41 10.12 0.36
C MET A 280 -3.62 10.03 1.29
N ARG A 281 -4.75 9.57 0.79
CA ARG A 281 -5.97 9.44 1.60
C ARG A 281 -5.81 8.41 2.71
N LYS A 282 -5.07 7.32 2.49
CA LYS A 282 -4.76 6.33 3.53
C LYS A 282 -3.82 6.88 4.60
N LEU A 283 -2.77 7.62 4.22
CA LEU A 283 -1.83 8.24 5.16
C LEU A 283 -2.51 9.27 6.07
N TRP A 284 -3.44 10.04 5.52
CA TRP A 284 -4.16 11.09 6.26
C TRP A 284 -5.47 10.61 6.90
N ASN A 285 -5.82 9.32 6.75
CA ASN A 285 -7.06 8.77 7.30
C ASN A 285 -7.03 8.73 8.85
N PRO A 286 -7.96 9.42 9.54
CA PRO A 286 -8.05 9.40 10.99
C PRO A 286 -8.71 8.15 11.57
N ARG A 287 -9.16 7.20 10.73
CA ARG A 287 -9.92 6.01 11.14
C ARG A 287 -9.30 4.71 10.63
N ASN A 288 -7.98 4.65 10.45
CA ASN A 288 -7.30 3.43 10.03
C ASN A 288 -7.42 2.32 11.10
N PHE A 289 -7.57 1.08 10.64
CA PHE A 289 -7.56 -0.07 11.55
C PHE A 289 -6.16 -0.40 12.08
N LYS A 290 -5.11 0.03 11.37
CA LYS A 290 -3.70 -0.14 11.73
C LYS A 290 -2.98 1.20 11.79
N ALA A 291 -1.97 1.31 12.63
CA ALA A 291 -1.16 2.52 12.76
C ALA A 291 -0.04 2.65 11.71
N HIS A 292 -0.09 1.84 10.65
CA HIS A 292 0.84 1.84 9.52
C HIS A 292 0.09 1.57 8.22
N VAL A 293 0.69 1.96 7.09
CA VAL A 293 0.14 1.79 5.74
C VAL A 293 1.15 1.05 4.87
N SER A 294 0.68 0.13 4.04
CA SER A 294 1.53 -0.50 3.03
C SER A 294 1.44 0.24 1.69
N PRO A 295 2.56 0.69 1.11
CA PRO A 295 2.58 1.38 -0.17
C PRO A 295 2.56 0.44 -1.37
N HIS A 296 2.11 -0.82 -1.21
CA HIS A 296 2.26 -1.88 -2.20
C HIS A 296 1.68 -1.51 -3.57
N GLU A 297 0.41 -1.11 -3.62
CA GLU A 297 -0.26 -0.73 -4.87
C GLU A 297 0.39 0.51 -5.53
N MET A 298 0.86 1.46 -4.71
CA MET A 298 1.59 2.63 -5.19
C MET A 298 2.92 2.24 -5.83
N LEU A 299 3.69 1.38 -5.17
CA LEU A 299 4.99 0.93 -5.68
C LEU A 299 4.85 0.06 -6.93
N GLN A 300 3.79 -0.72 -7.07
CA GLN A 300 3.49 -1.41 -8.32
C GLN A 300 3.25 -0.45 -9.47
N ALA A 301 2.48 0.62 -9.25
CA ALA A 301 2.30 1.67 -10.25
C ALA A 301 3.63 2.33 -10.62
N VAL A 302 4.50 2.58 -9.65
CA VAL A 302 5.88 3.08 -9.87
C VAL A 302 6.66 2.13 -10.78
N VAL A 303 6.68 0.84 -10.49
CA VAL A 303 7.38 -0.16 -11.32
C VAL A 303 6.89 -0.15 -12.77
N LEU A 304 5.57 -0.11 -12.96
CA LEU A 304 4.95 -0.08 -14.28
C LEU A 304 5.26 1.21 -15.03
N CYS A 305 5.00 2.36 -14.41
CA CYS A 305 5.14 3.68 -15.05
C CYS A 305 6.60 4.06 -15.30
N SER A 306 7.54 3.60 -14.45
CA SER A 306 8.98 3.81 -14.65
C SER A 306 9.63 2.80 -15.60
N LYS A 307 8.83 1.92 -16.23
CA LYS A 307 9.33 0.83 -17.08
C LYS A 307 10.41 -0.01 -16.36
N LYS A 308 10.16 -0.31 -15.09
CA LYS A 308 11.04 -1.07 -14.18
C LYS A 308 12.36 -0.38 -13.81
N THR A 309 12.50 0.93 -14.02
CA THR A 309 13.65 1.70 -13.55
C THR A 309 13.72 1.65 -12.02
N PHE A 310 12.60 1.92 -11.35
CA PHE A 310 12.46 1.76 -9.92
C PHE A 310 11.72 0.46 -9.60
N GLN A 311 12.32 -0.37 -8.76
CA GLN A 311 11.80 -1.70 -8.42
C GLN A 311 11.67 -1.85 -6.90
N ILE A 312 10.66 -2.59 -6.44
CA ILE A 312 10.44 -2.87 -5.02
C ILE A 312 11.59 -3.68 -4.39
N THR A 313 12.25 -4.50 -5.22
CA THR A 313 13.29 -5.45 -4.81
C THR A 313 14.71 -4.92 -4.90
N LYS A 314 14.91 -3.73 -5.45
CA LYS A 314 16.22 -3.11 -5.64
C LYS A 314 16.25 -1.75 -4.98
N GLN A 315 17.35 -1.48 -4.29
CA GLN A 315 17.66 -0.16 -3.77
C GLN A 315 17.75 0.85 -4.92
N GLY A 316 17.24 2.06 -4.70
CA GLY A 316 17.30 3.18 -5.63
C GLY A 316 17.79 4.43 -4.94
N ASP A 317 18.13 5.44 -5.73
CA ASP A 317 18.43 6.77 -5.23
C ASP A 317 17.14 7.57 -5.00
N GLY A 318 17.04 8.22 -3.84
CA GLY A 318 15.85 8.99 -3.45
C GLY A 318 15.69 10.27 -4.26
N VAL A 319 16.78 10.91 -4.69
CA VAL A 319 16.74 12.16 -5.49
C VAL A 319 16.33 11.84 -6.92
N ASP A 320 16.87 10.78 -7.49
CA ASP A 320 16.48 10.29 -8.82
C ASP A 320 15.00 9.89 -8.84
N PHE A 321 14.54 9.19 -7.79
CA PHE A 321 13.15 8.84 -7.64
C PHE A 321 12.25 10.06 -7.52
N LEU A 322 12.60 11.03 -6.67
CA LEU A 322 11.85 12.28 -6.50
C LEU A 322 11.71 13.04 -7.82
N SER A 323 12.82 13.21 -8.52
CA SER A 323 12.88 13.92 -9.81
C SER A 323 11.98 13.25 -10.84
N TRP A 324 12.12 11.94 -11.01
CA TRP A 324 11.28 11.16 -11.91
C TRP A 324 9.81 11.23 -11.51
N PHE A 325 9.51 11.07 -10.23
CA PHE A 325 8.14 10.97 -9.73
C PHE A 325 7.36 12.27 -9.92
N LEU A 326 7.97 13.42 -9.62
CA LEU A 326 7.35 14.73 -9.84
C LEU A 326 7.09 15.01 -11.32
N ASN A 327 8.05 14.69 -12.20
CA ASN A 327 7.88 14.83 -13.65
C ASN A 327 6.79 13.90 -14.19
N ALA A 328 6.73 12.66 -13.69
CA ALA A 328 5.71 11.69 -14.06
C ALA A 328 4.31 12.13 -13.63
N LEU A 329 4.14 12.62 -12.39
CA LEU A 329 2.87 13.19 -11.91
C LEU A 329 2.46 14.42 -12.72
N HIS A 330 3.40 15.33 -12.98
CA HIS A 330 3.14 16.55 -13.76
C HIS A 330 2.62 16.21 -15.17
N SER A 331 3.30 15.32 -15.87
CA SER A 331 2.87 14.84 -17.19
C SER A 331 1.52 14.14 -17.13
N ALA A 332 1.29 13.28 -16.13
CA ALA A 332 0.04 12.54 -15.99
C ALA A 332 -1.15 13.44 -15.67
N LEU A 333 -0.93 14.57 -15.01
CA LEU A 333 -1.94 15.58 -14.72
C LEU A 333 -2.21 16.55 -15.91
N GLY A 334 -1.51 16.37 -17.03
CA GLY A 334 -1.68 17.21 -18.23
C GLY A 334 -0.72 18.37 -18.32
N GLY A 335 0.37 18.38 -17.53
CA GLY A 335 1.47 19.34 -17.64
C GLY A 335 2.28 19.10 -18.93
N THR A 336 2.85 20.15 -19.49
CA THR A 336 3.70 20.17 -20.69
C THR A 336 5.18 20.11 -20.32
#